data_ce8d1182d398f457242fa01c800a6768
#
_entry.id   ce8d1182d398f457242fa01c800a6768
#
_cell.length_a   1.000
_cell.length_b   1.000
_cell.length_c   1.000
_cell.angle_alpha   90.00
_cell.angle_beta   90.00
_cell.angle_gamma   90.00
#
_symmetry.space_group_name_H-M   'P 1'
#
loop_
_entity.id
_entity.type
_entity.pdbx_description
1 polymer ?
#
loop_
_entity_poly.entity_id
_entity_poly.type
_entity_poly.pdbx_seq_one_letter_code
_entity_poly.pdbx_strand_id
1 'polypeptide(L)'
;MILQIADLLAPHELALLCDDLRADEDSFISGKATAGWAAREVKHNDQSSGQAAKAAIAHVREALMDNSVFLAAVRPKEVFGLLVSRYREGMSYGTHADNPLMNGKRTDLSFTVFLNAPEDYEGGELVIDSNDGDHSIKLPAGSVVVYPSTSLHRVTEVTRGQRLVVVGWVRSFIRNAEQREILFDLEQVVTGLRAANAERAILDRIFKTRNNLIRLWAED
;
A
#
# COMPACT_ATOMS: atom_id res chain seq x y z
N MET A 1 -10.49 -3.29 -6.90
CA MET A 1 -10.08 -1.87 -7.04
C MET A 1 -8.58 -1.75 -6.81
N ILE A 2 -7.83 -1.10 -7.73
CA ILE A 2 -6.47 -0.59 -7.52
C ILE A 2 -6.61 0.90 -7.23
N LEU A 3 -6.07 1.37 -6.10
CA LEU A 3 -6.19 2.76 -5.67
C LEU A 3 -4.79 3.39 -5.60
N GLN A 4 -4.63 4.57 -6.20
CA GLN A 4 -3.42 5.38 -6.12
C GLN A 4 -3.74 6.66 -5.36
N ILE A 5 -2.92 6.99 -4.37
CA ILE A 5 -3.04 8.21 -3.56
C ILE A 5 -1.72 8.97 -3.68
N ALA A 6 -1.77 10.18 -4.21
CA ALA A 6 -0.62 11.06 -4.29
C ALA A 6 -0.37 11.76 -2.95
N ASP A 7 0.85 12.25 -2.75
CA ASP A 7 1.23 13.13 -1.64
C ASP A 7 0.85 12.59 -0.26
N LEU A 8 0.97 11.26 -0.05
CA LEU A 8 0.80 10.65 1.26
C LEU A 8 1.86 11.15 2.25
N LEU A 9 3.09 11.35 1.79
CA LEU A 9 4.21 11.90 2.54
C LEU A 9 4.64 13.23 1.92
N ALA A 10 4.89 14.24 2.76
CA ALA A 10 5.36 15.53 2.28
C ALA A 10 6.83 15.47 1.81
N PRO A 11 7.27 16.31 0.86
CA PRO A 11 8.63 16.26 0.33
C PRO A 11 9.74 16.39 1.37
N HIS A 12 9.55 17.19 2.42
CA HIS A 12 10.54 17.36 3.48
C HIS A 12 10.67 16.11 4.37
N GLU A 13 9.57 15.40 4.62
CA GLU A 13 9.54 14.14 5.36
C GLU A 13 10.27 13.04 4.58
N LEU A 14 9.99 12.95 3.27
CA LEU A 14 10.66 12.01 2.37
C LEU A 14 12.17 12.22 2.34
N ALA A 15 12.65 13.47 2.26
CA ALA A 15 14.07 13.77 2.23
C ALA A 15 14.76 13.22 3.49
N LEU A 16 14.20 13.50 4.67
CA LEU A 16 14.73 13.00 5.95
C LEU A 16 14.75 11.46 6.01
N LEU A 17 13.63 10.81 5.64
CA LEU A 17 13.54 9.35 5.66
C LEU A 17 14.54 8.70 4.70
N CYS A 18 14.71 9.26 3.49
CA CYS A 18 15.67 8.74 2.51
C CYS A 18 17.12 8.94 2.94
N ASP A 19 17.44 10.07 3.57
CA ASP A 19 18.81 10.33 4.08
C ASP A 19 19.16 9.40 5.24
N ASP A 20 18.23 9.18 6.18
CA ASP A 20 18.41 8.23 7.27
C ASP A 20 18.59 6.79 6.76
N LEU A 21 17.80 6.37 5.75
CA LEU A 21 17.90 5.04 5.16
C LEU A 21 19.21 4.85 4.36
N ARG A 22 19.74 5.90 3.73
CA ARG A 22 21.06 5.88 3.09
C ARG A 22 22.20 5.79 4.12
N ALA A 23 22.06 6.49 5.25
CA ALA A 23 23.06 6.43 6.33
C ALA A 23 23.09 5.05 7.01
N ASP A 24 21.99 4.28 6.97
CA ASP A 24 21.82 2.95 7.58
C ASP A 24 21.95 1.82 6.52
N GLU A 25 22.82 2.00 5.51
CA GLU A 25 22.96 1.07 4.37
C GLU A 25 23.30 -0.36 4.79
N ASP A 26 24.13 -0.52 5.80
CA ASP A 26 24.58 -1.82 6.32
C ASP A 26 23.44 -2.65 6.95
N SER A 27 22.30 -2.02 7.26
CA SER A 27 21.12 -2.71 7.79
C SER A 27 20.33 -3.49 6.72
N PHE A 28 20.65 -3.26 5.44
CA PHE A 28 19.94 -3.93 4.34
C PHE A 28 20.52 -5.32 4.09
N ILE A 29 19.67 -6.33 4.24
CA ILE A 29 20.00 -7.73 4.01
C ILE A 29 19.09 -8.33 2.94
N SER A 30 19.47 -9.49 2.37
CA SER A 30 18.66 -10.17 1.36
C SER A 30 17.23 -10.42 1.84
N GLY A 31 16.26 -9.95 1.06
CA GLY A 31 14.83 -10.10 1.35
C GLY A 31 14.30 -11.54 1.18
N LYS A 32 15.11 -12.49 0.72
CA LYS A 32 14.71 -13.90 0.60
C LYS A 32 14.29 -14.52 1.93
N ALA A 33 14.85 -14.05 3.04
CA ALA A 33 14.55 -14.58 4.38
C ALA A 33 13.10 -14.32 4.83
N THR A 34 12.47 -13.27 4.30
CA THR A 34 11.09 -12.88 4.66
C THR A 34 10.04 -13.44 3.70
N ALA A 35 10.45 -14.09 2.60
CA ALA A 35 9.55 -14.65 1.61
C ALA A 35 9.07 -16.04 1.99
N GLY A 36 7.79 -16.35 1.71
CA GLY A 36 7.28 -17.72 1.71
C GLY A 36 8.00 -18.59 0.68
N TRP A 37 7.87 -19.90 0.80
CA TRP A 37 8.64 -20.86 0.01
C TRP A 37 8.54 -20.61 -1.52
N ALA A 38 7.36 -20.36 -2.05
CA ALA A 38 7.14 -20.13 -3.48
C ALA A 38 7.74 -18.79 -3.97
N ALA A 39 7.55 -17.72 -3.19
CA ALA A 39 8.02 -16.39 -3.53
C ALA A 39 9.55 -16.24 -3.34
N ARG A 40 10.18 -17.07 -2.50
CA ARG A 40 11.63 -17.01 -2.20
C ARG A 40 12.49 -17.25 -3.43
N GLU A 41 12.06 -18.12 -4.33
CA GLU A 41 12.83 -18.48 -5.53
C GLU A 41 12.94 -17.31 -6.51
N VAL A 42 11.90 -16.47 -6.57
CA VAL A 42 11.79 -15.35 -7.52
C VAL A 42 12.06 -13.99 -6.88
N LYS A 43 12.37 -13.95 -5.57
CA LYS A 43 12.63 -12.70 -4.82
C LYS A 43 14.10 -12.35 -4.84
N HIS A 44 14.43 -11.24 -5.47
CA HIS A 44 15.78 -10.69 -5.52
C HIS A 44 15.71 -9.19 -5.16
N ASN A 45 15.73 -8.90 -3.88
CA ASN A 45 15.77 -7.54 -3.31
C ASN A 45 16.47 -7.55 -1.95
N ASP A 46 16.75 -6.37 -1.43
CA ASP A 46 17.19 -6.17 -0.06
C ASP A 46 16.05 -5.62 0.80
N GLN A 47 16.10 -5.89 2.09
CA GLN A 47 15.17 -5.37 3.08
C GLN A 47 15.91 -4.93 4.32
N SER A 48 15.46 -3.84 4.95
CA SER A 48 16.02 -3.35 6.21
C SER A 48 15.03 -3.51 7.36
N SER A 49 15.57 -3.89 8.52
CA SER A 49 14.92 -3.85 9.83
C SER A 49 15.71 -2.96 10.83
N GLY A 50 16.65 -2.16 10.34
CA GLY A 50 17.43 -1.22 11.11
C GLY A 50 16.61 -0.12 11.77
N GLN A 51 17.27 0.79 12.47
CA GLN A 51 16.58 1.87 13.20
C GLN A 51 15.92 2.86 12.23
N ALA A 52 16.61 3.22 11.15
CA ALA A 52 16.05 4.08 10.11
C ALA A 52 14.81 3.46 9.44
N ALA A 53 14.85 2.16 9.14
CA ALA A 53 13.70 1.43 8.60
C ALA A 53 12.51 1.41 9.56
N LYS A 54 12.74 1.24 10.86
CA LYS A 54 11.68 1.29 11.89
C LYS A 54 11.03 2.67 11.96
N ALA A 55 11.83 3.74 11.89
CA ALA A 55 11.33 5.11 11.87
C ALA A 55 10.49 5.37 10.60
N ALA A 56 10.98 4.98 9.42
CA ALA A 56 10.25 5.10 8.16
C ALA A 56 8.93 4.33 8.19
N ILE A 57 8.92 3.11 8.72
CA ILE A 57 7.72 2.28 8.87
C ILE A 57 6.70 2.96 9.81
N ALA A 58 7.14 3.52 10.93
CA ALA A 58 6.26 4.20 11.87
C ALA A 58 5.61 5.42 11.21
N HIS A 59 6.39 6.24 10.53
CA HIS A 59 5.92 7.43 9.83
C HIS A 59 4.93 7.12 8.71
N VAL A 60 5.26 6.14 7.85
CA VAL A 60 4.35 5.67 6.80
C VAL A 60 3.03 5.15 7.37
N ARG A 61 3.08 4.41 8.47
CA ARG A 61 1.87 3.90 9.13
C ARG A 61 0.99 5.04 9.63
N GLU A 62 1.56 6.04 10.27
CA GLU A 62 0.86 7.23 10.75
C GLU A 62 0.21 7.97 9.57
N ALA A 63 0.96 8.27 8.52
CA ALA A 63 0.46 8.93 7.32
C ALA A 63 -0.71 8.16 6.65
N LEU A 64 -0.64 6.83 6.57
CA LEU A 64 -1.74 6.00 6.07
C LEU A 64 -2.99 6.11 6.96
N MET A 65 -2.80 6.07 8.28
CA MET A 65 -3.93 6.13 9.23
C MET A 65 -4.55 7.51 9.37
N ASP A 66 -3.85 8.57 8.95
CA ASP A 66 -4.37 9.95 8.90
C ASP A 66 -4.99 10.30 7.54
N ASN A 67 -4.77 9.47 6.51
CA ASN A 67 -5.28 9.72 5.16
C ASN A 67 -6.75 9.30 5.02
N SER A 68 -7.64 10.26 4.83
CA SER A 68 -9.09 10.02 4.75
C SER A 68 -9.51 9.16 3.56
N VAL A 69 -8.82 9.25 2.41
CA VAL A 69 -9.09 8.43 1.22
C VAL A 69 -8.70 6.99 1.48
N PHE A 70 -7.52 6.75 2.07
CA PHE A 70 -7.08 5.43 2.48
C PHE A 70 -8.07 4.79 3.46
N LEU A 71 -8.44 5.51 4.52
CA LEU A 71 -9.40 5.01 5.51
C LEU A 71 -10.75 4.67 4.90
N ALA A 72 -11.24 5.50 3.98
CA ALA A 72 -12.53 5.29 3.33
C ALA A 72 -12.54 4.07 2.41
N ALA A 73 -11.49 3.88 1.61
CA ALA A 73 -11.42 2.82 0.61
C ALA A 73 -11.02 1.47 1.21
N VAL A 74 -10.10 1.48 2.19
CA VAL A 74 -9.46 0.27 2.74
C VAL A 74 -10.19 -0.27 3.97
N ARG A 75 -10.82 0.60 4.76
CA ARG A 75 -11.47 0.25 6.05
C ARG A 75 -10.54 -0.58 6.94
N PRO A 76 -9.34 -0.08 7.27
CA PRO A 76 -8.33 -0.88 7.92
C PRO A 76 -8.74 -1.24 9.35
N LYS A 77 -8.74 -2.54 9.65
CA LYS A 77 -8.74 -3.06 11.03
C LYS A 77 -7.33 -3.02 11.58
N GLU A 78 -6.37 -3.37 10.74
CA GLU A 78 -4.96 -3.38 11.08
C GLU A 78 -4.10 -3.18 9.84
N VAL A 79 -3.09 -2.32 9.95
CA VAL A 79 -2.00 -2.15 8.98
C VAL A 79 -0.77 -2.81 9.59
N PHE A 80 -0.22 -3.85 8.96
CA PHE A 80 0.81 -4.71 9.56
C PHE A 80 1.85 -5.20 8.55
N GLY A 81 2.91 -5.81 9.05
CA GLY A 81 3.93 -6.45 8.26
C GLY A 81 4.77 -5.49 7.41
N LEU A 82 4.83 -4.20 7.77
CA LEU A 82 5.54 -3.21 6.98
C LEU A 82 7.03 -3.52 6.90
N LEU A 83 7.59 -3.35 5.70
CA LEU A 83 8.97 -3.61 5.38
C LEU A 83 9.52 -2.49 4.50
N VAL A 84 10.72 -2.00 4.79
CA VAL A 84 11.48 -1.19 3.85
C VAL A 84 12.17 -2.13 2.87
N SER A 85 11.88 -1.97 1.57
CA SER A 85 12.44 -2.78 0.49
C SER A 85 13.22 -1.92 -0.49
N ARG A 86 14.39 -2.43 -0.89
CA ARG A 86 15.30 -1.80 -1.82
C ARG A 86 15.59 -2.74 -2.99
N TYR A 87 15.57 -2.17 -4.21
CA TYR A 87 15.96 -2.87 -5.43
C TYR A 87 17.05 -2.05 -6.10
N ARG A 88 18.21 -2.64 -6.28
CA ARG A 88 19.36 -2.09 -7.02
C ARG A 88 19.39 -2.71 -8.41
N GLU A 89 20.31 -2.25 -9.26
CA GLU A 89 20.54 -2.79 -10.60
C GLU A 89 20.67 -4.31 -10.57
N GLY A 90 19.97 -4.99 -11.49
CA GLY A 90 19.85 -6.44 -11.57
C GLY A 90 18.86 -7.08 -10.59
N MET A 91 18.20 -6.30 -9.71
CA MET A 91 17.24 -6.82 -8.74
C MET A 91 15.80 -6.72 -9.25
N SER A 92 15.01 -7.73 -8.89
CA SER A 92 13.61 -7.85 -9.28
C SER A 92 12.82 -8.68 -8.24
N TYR A 93 11.54 -8.76 -8.43
CA TYR A 93 10.70 -9.72 -7.72
C TYR A 93 9.71 -10.33 -8.71
N GLY A 94 9.90 -11.60 -9.03
CA GLY A 94 9.08 -12.32 -10.00
C GLY A 94 7.62 -12.44 -9.59
N THR A 95 6.80 -12.88 -10.52
CA THR A 95 5.35 -12.98 -10.34
C THR A 95 5.00 -13.88 -9.15
N HIS A 96 4.16 -13.36 -8.25
CA HIS A 96 3.67 -14.05 -7.07
C HIS A 96 2.34 -13.42 -6.60
N ALA A 97 1.64 -14.13 -5.74
CA ALA A 97 0.58 -13.58 -4.91
C ALA A 97 1.04 -13.56 -3.45
N ASP A 98 0.55 -12.61 -2.68
CA ASP A 98 0.85 -12.54 -1.25
C ASP A 98 0.23 -13.70 -0.47
N ASN A 99 0.90 -14.11 0.61
CA ASN A 99 0.36 -15.17 1.47
C ASN A 99 -0.99 -14.73 2.06
N PRO A 100 -2.02 -15.60 2.03
CA PRO A 100 -3.35 -15.26 2.52
C PRO A 100 -3.40 -15.02 4.04
N LEU A 101 -2.44 -15.57 4.77
CA LEU A 101 -2.27 -15.38 6.21
C LEU A 101 -0.80 -15.08 6.53
N MET A 102 -0.55 -13.99 7.25
CA MET A 102 0.76 -13.62 7.77
C MET A 102 0.65 -13.38 9.28
N ASN A 103 1.43 -14.14 10.07
CA ASN A 103 1.38 -14.08 11.54
C ASN A 103 -0.05 -14.26 12.10
N GLY A 104 -0.84 -15.18 11.50
CA GLY A 104 -2.22 -15.44 11.87
C GLY A 104 -3.23 -14.37 11.45
N LYS A 105 -2.81 -13.35 10.69
CA LYS A 105 -3.65 -12.25 10.22
C LYS A 105 -3.94 -12.40 8.74
N ARG A 106 -5.19 -12.19 8.35
CA ARG A 106 -5.63 -12.19 6.95
C ARG A 106 -5.06 -11.00 6.21
N THR A 107 -4.53 -11.22 5.01
CA THR A 107 -4.07 -10.19 4.09
C THR A 107 -5.17 -9.91 3.05
N ASP A 108 -5.90 -8.81 3.23
CA ASP A 108 -6.97 -8.43 2.30
C ASP A 108 -6.46 -7.51 1.19
N LEU A 109 -5.57 -6.61 1.56
CA LEU A 109 -4.98 -5.61 0.66
C LEU A 109 -3.46 -5.52 0.92
N SER A 110 -2.73 -5.29 -0.16
CA SER A 110 -1.31 -4.97 -0.16
C SER A 110 -1.12 -3.51 -0.56
N PHE A 111 -0.06 -2.88 -0.09
CA PHE A 111 0.28 -1.53 -0.51
C PHE A 111 1.78 -1.36 -0.71
N THR A 112 2.11 -0.38 -1.56
CA THR A 112 3.49 0.08 -1.79
C THR A 112 3.52 1.59 -1.71
N VAL A 113 4.32 2.15 -0.80
CA VAL A 113 4.66 3.58 -0.71
C VAL A 113 6.00 3.80 -1.37
N PHE A 114 6.05 4.67 -2.38
CA PHE A 114 7.26 5.02 -3.11
C PHE A 114 8.03 6.09 -2.35
N LEU A 115 9.31 5.84 -2.03
CA LEU A 115 10.13 6.77 -1.24
C LEU A 115 11.05 7.64 -2.11
N ASN A 116 11.35 7.22 -3.34
CA ASN A 116 12.17 8.00 -4.26
C ASN A 116 11.46 8.24 -5.60
N ALA A 117 11.93 9.24 -6.33
CA ALA A 117 11.29 9.68 -7.56
C ALA A 117 11.42 8.60 -8.67
N PRO A 118 10.44 8.52 -9.59
CA PRO A 118 10.49 7.57 -10.70
C PRO A 118 11.69 7.80 -11.63
N GLU A 119 12.26 9.00 -11.68
CA GLU A 119 13.43 9.37 -12.47
C GLU A 119 14.76 8.87 -11.86
N ASP A 120 14.77 8.51 -10.56
CA ASP A 120 15.97 8.04 -9.85
C ASP A 120 16.39 6.64 -10.28
N TYR A 121 15.53 5.90 -11.00
CA TYR A 121 15.81 4.53 -11.43
C TYR A 121 15.11 4.19 -12.74
N GLU A 122 15.62 3.18 -13.47
CA GLU A 122 15.01 2.60 -14.67
C GLU A 122 14.53 1.17 -14.37
N GLY A 123 13.41 0.76 -14.99
CA GLY A 123 12.75 -0.47 -14.59
C GLY A 123 12.09 -0.35 -13.21
N GLY A 124 11.95 -1.44 -12.51
CA GLY A 124 11.42 -1.47 -11.14
C GLY A 124 9.93 -1.13 -11.02
N GLU A 125 9.16 -1.20 -12.10
CA GLU A 125 7.72 -1.03 -12.07
C GLU A 125 7.07 -2.13 -11.22
N LEU A 126 6.09 -1.77 -10.40
CA LEU A 126 5.13 -2.71 -9.84
C LEU A 126 4.10 -3.03 -10.93
N VAL A 127 4.08 -4.28 -11.38
CA VAL A 127 3.10 -4.74 -12.37
C VAL A 127 2.11 -5.65 -11.69
N ILE A 128 0.83 -5.30 -11.80
CA ILE A 128 -0.30 -6.04 -11.22
C ILE A 128 -1.08 -6.66 -12.37
N ASP A 129 -1.22 -7.98 -12.35
CA ASP A 129 -2.03 -8.74 -13.30
C ASP A 129 -3.53 -8.53 -13.00
N SER A 130 -4.30 -8.20 -13.99
CA SER A 130 -5.74 -7.99 -13.92
C SER A 130 -6.43 -8.54 -15.16
N ASN A 131 -7.75 -8.78 -15.08
CA ASN A 131 -8.53 -9.33 -16.18
C ASN A 131 -8.57 -8.45 -17.44
N ASP A 132 -8.29 -7.16 -17.29
CA ASP A 132 -8.20 -6.18 -18.39
C ASP A 132 -6.75 -5.94 -18.87
N GLY A 133 -5.79 -6.69 -18.32
CA GLY A 133 -4.36 -6.64 -18.65
C GLY A 133 -3.46 -6.20 -17.50
N ASP A 134 -2.18 -6.13 -17.78
CA ASP A 134 -1.15 -5.72 -16.81
C ASP A 134 -1.23 -4.21 -16.52
N HIS A 135 -1.33 -3.85 -15.24
CA HIS A 135 -1.19 -2.48 -14.76
C HIS A 135 0.24 -2.24 -14.30
N SER A 136 1.00 -1.47 -15.07
CA SER A 136 2.36 -1.06 -14.73
C SER A 136 2.33 0.24 -13.92
N ILE A 137 2.89 0.21 -12.71
CA ILE A 137 2.77 1.30 -11.72
C ILE A 137 4.16 1.73 -11.26
N LYS A 138 4.45 3.02 -11.43
CA LYS A 138 5.65 3.70 -10.97
C LYS A 138 5.28 5.14 -10.61
N LEU A 139 5.00 5.37 -9.32
CA LEU A 139 4.42 6.64 -8.84
C LEU A 139 5.51 7.60 -8.37
N PRO A 140 5.19 8.91 -8.33
CA PRO A 140 6.04 9.91 -7.68
C PRO A 140 6.34 9.55 -6.22
N ALA A 141 7.48 10.01 -5.73
CA ALA A 141 7.86 9.87 -4.33
C ALA A 141 6.76 10.41 -3.39
N GLY A 142 6.53 9.74 -2.27
CA GLY A 142 5.48 10.06 -1.33
C GLY A 142 4.09 9.54 -1.69
N SER A 143 3.93 8.92 -2.85
CA SER A 143 2.65 8.32 -3.26
C SER A 143 2.53 6.87 -2.80
N VAL A 144 1.29 6.40 -2.66
CA VAL A 144 0.98 5.00 -2.33
C VAL A 144 0.06 4.39 -3.38
N VAL A 145 0.32 3.13 -3.72
CA VAL A 145 -0.65 2.27 -4.41
C VAL A 145 -1.14 1.19 -3.46
N VAL A 146 -2.46 0.96 -3.46
CA VAL A 146 -3.13 -0.11 -2.71
C VAL A 146 -3.84 -1.02 -3.69
N TYR A 147 -3.70 -2.33 -3.52
CA TYR A 147 -4.27 -3.34 -4.43
C TYR A 147 -4.68 -4.61 -3.65
N PRO A 148 -5.56 -5.46 -4.23
CA PRO A 148 -5.94 -6.72 -3.59
C PRO A 148 -4.74 -7.65 -3.41
N SER A 149 -4.53 -8.19 -2.21
CA SER A 149 -3.46 -9.18 -1.96
C SER A 149 -3.64 -10.49 -2.73
N THR A 150 -4.82 -10.69 -3.32
CA THR A 150 -5.16 -11.84 -4.16
C THR A 150 -4.62 -11.73 -5.59
N SER A 151 -4.21 -10.52 -6.02
CA SER A 151 -3.70 -10.28 -7.37
C SER A 151 -2.30 -10.85 -7.55
N LEU A 152 -2.04 -11.49 -8.68
CA LEU A 152 -0.66 -11.75 -9.11
C LEU A 152 0.03 -10.43 -9.40
N HIS A 153 1.25 -10.28 -8.92
CA HIS A 153 2.03 -9.08 -9.15
C HIS A 153 3.53 -9.39 -9.16
N ARG A 154 4.30 -8.47 -9.73
CA ARG A 154 5.76 -8.55 -9.82
C ARG A 154 6.39 -7.16 -9.75
N VAL A 155 7.68 -7.11 -9.45
CA VAL A 155 8.51 -5.91 -9.65
C VAL A 155 9.49 -6.23 -10.77
N THR A 156 9.45 -5.46 -11.85
CA THR A 156 10.37 -5.62 -12.99
C THR A 156 11.81 -5.38 -12.56
N GLU A 157 12.77 -5.86 -13.34
CA GLU A 157 14.17 -5.64 -13.03
C GLU A 157 14.51 -4.14 -13.03
N VAL A 158 15.23 -3.68 -12.02
CA VAL A 158 15.85 -2.36 -11.99
C VAL A 158 17.11 -2.43 -12.84
N THR A 159 17.13 -1.68 -13.93
CA THR A 159 18.25 -1.68 -14.90
C THR A 159 19.25 -0.56 -14.66
N ARG A 160 18.86 0.47 -13.89
CA ARG A 160 19.71 1.58 -13.44
C ARG A 160 19.17 2.20 -12.16
N GLY A 161 20.07 2.64 -11.29
CA GLY A 161 19.71 3.35 -10.07
C GLY A 161 19.19 2.45 -8.95
N GLN A 162 18.32 2.98 -8.11
CA GLN A 162 17.79 2.28 -6.94
C GLN A 162 16.34 2.63 -6.72
N ARG A 163 15.48 1.61 -6.60
CA ARG A 163 14.08 1.74 -6.17
C ARG A 163 13.98 1.49 -4.66
N LEU A 164 13.42 2.43 -3.92
CA LEU A 164 13.23 2.37 -2.47
C LEU A 164 11.74 2.54 -2.13
N VAL A 165 11.18 1.62 -1.35
CA VAL A 165 9.75 1.59 -1.02
C VAL A 165 9.50 1.08 0.39
N VAL A 166 8.34 1.44 0.95
CA VAL A 166 7.74 0.72 2.08
C VAL A 166 6.57 -0.10 1.55
N VAL A 167 6.60 -1.41 1.80
CA VAL A 167 5.50 -2.32 1.48
C VAL A 167 4.83 -2.79 2.75
N GLY A 168 3.57 -3.19 2.68
CA GLY A 168 2.86 -3.76 3.82
C GLY A 168 1.48 -4.27 3.45
N TRP A 169 0.78 -4.79 4.46
CA TRP A 169 -0.51 -5.44 4.30
C TRP A 169 -1.56 -4.86 5.24
N VAL A 170 -2.81 -4.99 4.80
CA VAL A 170 -3.97 -4.56 5.58
C VAL A 170 -4.91 -5.73 5.78
N ARG A 171 -5.31 -5.94 7.03
CA ARG A 171 -6.53 -6.64 7.37
C ARG A 171 -7.65 -5.60 7.42
N SER A 172 -8.63 -5.73 6.56
CA SER A 172 -9.78 -4.83 6.51
C SER A 172 -10.88 -5.30 7.47
N PHE A 173 -11.65 -4.36 8.04
CA PHE A 173 -12.93 -4.68 8.68
C PHE A 173 -13.93 -5.26 7.69
N ILE A 174 -13.83 -4.89 6.41
CA ILE A 174 -14.72 -5.36 5.34
C ILE A 174 -13.92 -6.29 4.44
N ARG A 175 -14.14 -7.60 4.58
CA ARG A 175 -13.38 -8.62 3.85
C ARG A 175 -13.64 -8.59 2.35
N ASN A 176 -14.90 -8.47 1.94
CA ASN A 176 -15.32 -8.52 0.55
C ASN A 176 -14.93 -7.23 -0.19
N ALA A 177 -14.27 -7.36 -1.35
CA ALA A 177 -13.77 -6.24 -2.14
C ALA A 177 -14.90 -5.38 -2.74
N GLU A 178 -15.99 -6.00 -3.19
CA GLU A 178 -17.15 -5.30 -3.75
C GLU A 178 -17.86 -4.48 -2.67
N GLN A 179 -17.97 -5.01 -1.46
CA GLN A 179 -18.55 -4.28 -0.33
C GLN A 179 -17.70 -3.07 0.07
N ARG A 180 -16.36 -3.18 0.02
CA ARG A 180 -15.48 -2.01 0.24
C ARG A 180 -15.70 -0.94 -0.81
N GLU A 181 -15.82 -1.34 -2.08
CA GLU A 181 -16.08 -0.42 -3.19
C GLU A 181 -17.42 0.31 -3.02
N ILE A 182 -18.51 -0.39 -2.72
CA ILE A 182 -19.80 0.21 -2.39
C ILE A 182 -19.70 1.23 -1.25
N LEU A 183 -18.97 0.89 -0.18
CA LEU A 183 -18.79 1.80 0.95
C LEU A 183 -17.94 3.02 0.59
N PHE A 184 -16.96 2.85 -0.30
CA PHE A 184 -16.14 3.94 -0.80
C PHE A 184 -16.97 4.89 -1.66
N ASP A 185 -17.79 4.38 -2.59
CA ASP A 185 -18.69 5.19 -3.40
C ASP A 185 -19.68 5.97 -2.54
N LEU A 186 -20.25 5.35 -1.52
CA LEU A 186 -21.11 6.05 -0.55
C LEU A 186 -20.38 7.16 0.21
N GLU A 187 -19.10 6.99 0.51
CA GLU A 187 -18.29 8.04 1.13
C GLU A 187 -18.06 9.22 0.17
N GLN A 188 -17.83 8.96 -1.13
CA GLN A 188 -17.73 10.00 -2.15
C GLN A 188 -19.06 10.76 -2.27
N VAL A 189 -20.19 10.07 -2.28
CA VAL A 189 -21.54 10.68 -2.29
C VAL A 189 -21.73 11.58 -1.08
N VAL A 190 -21.40 11.10 0.12
CA VAL A 190 -21.49 11.89 1.37
C VAL A 190 -20.63 13.16 1.27
N THR A 191 -19.41 13.03 0.78
CA THR A 191 -18.49 14.16 0.61
C THR A 191 -19.06 15.19 -0.36
N GLY A 192 -19.57 14.74 -1.51
CA GLY A 192 -20.21 15.61 -2.51
C GLY A 192 -21.46 16.31 -1.98
N LEU A 193 -22.34 15.61 -1.26
CA LEU A 193 -23.54 16.19 -0.67
C LEU A 193 -23.22 17.22 0.40
N ARG A 194 -22.18 17.00 1.20
CA ARG A 194 -21.72 17.99 2.20
C ARG A 194 -21.16 19.24 1.52
N ALA A 195 -20.34 19.07 0.47
CA ALA A 195 -19.81 20.20 -0.30
C ALA A 195 -20.91 21.01 -1.00
N ALA A 196 -21.99 20.34 -1.43
CA ALA A 196 -23.17 20.98 -2.03
C ALA A 196 -24.15 21.58 -1.00
N ASN A 197 -23.83 21.54 0.32
CA ASN A 197 -24.73 21.98 1.39
C ASN A 197 -26.12 21.35 1.32
N ALA A 198 -26.19 20.03 1.03
CA ALA A 198 -27.44 19.30 0.93
C ALA A 198 -28.25 19.35 2.25
N GLU A 199 -29.56 19.21 2.14
CA GLU A 199 -30.46 19.20 3.30
C GLU A 199 -30.04 18.16 4.35
N ARG A 200 -30.14 18.53 5.61
CA ARG A 200 -29.77 17.68 6.76
C ARG A 200 -30.48 16.32 6.72
N ALA A 201 -31.76 16.30 6.35
CA ALA A 201 -32.53 15.05 6.27
C ALA A 201 -31.96 14.05 5.25
N ILE A 202 -31.41 14.55 4.11
CA ILE A 202 -30.75 13.72 3.10
C ILE A 202 -29.44 13.15 3.66
N LEU A 203 -28.63 14.01 4.28
CA LEU A 203 -27.37 13.59 4.90
C LEU A 203 -27.59 12.55 6.00
N ASP A 204 -28.56 12.73 6.89
CA ASP A 204 -28.86 11.79 7.95
C ASP A 204 -29.29 10.43 7.41
N ARG A 205 -30.03 10.39 6.29
CA ARG A 205 -30.47 9.15 5.65
C ARG A 205 -29.30 8.40 5.02
N ILE A 206 -28.43 9.07 4.30
CA ILE A 206 -27.27 8.42 3.67
C ILE A 206 -26.26 7.95 4.72
N PHE A 207 -26.02 8.73 5.77
CA PHE A 207 -25.19 8.33 6.90
C PHE A 207 -25.74 7.07 7.59
N LYS A 208 -27.06 7.04 7.87
CA LYS A 208 -27.73 5.87 8.44
C LYS A 208 -27.50 4.63 7.56
N THR A 209 -27.71 4.76 6.25
CA THR A 209 -27.58 3.66 5.30
C THR A 209 -26.15 3.13 5.28
N ARG A 210 -25.14 4.01 5.12
CA ARG A 210 -23.73 3.64 5.15
C ARG A 210 -23.35 2.94 6.46
N ASN A 211 -23.74 3.51 7.61
CA ASN A 211 -23.41 2.95 8.92
C ASN A 211 -24.06 1.58 9.14
N ASN A 212 -25.26 1.36 8.60
CA ASN A 212 -25.92 0.05 8.70
C ASN A 212 -25.24 -0.99 7.79
N LEU A 213 -24.78 -0.61 6.60
CA LEU A 213 -23.98 -1.49 5.75
C LEU A 213 -22.66 -1.89 6.42
N ILE A 214 -21.98 -0.94 7.09
CA ILE A 214 -20.78 -1.26 7.87
C ILE A 214 -21.11 -2.26 8.98
N ARG A 215 -22.20 -2.07 9.74
CA ARG A 215 -22.62 -3.03 10.78
C ARG A 215 -22.92 -4.42 10.25
N LEU A 216 -23.49 -4.50 9.04
CA LEU A 216 -23.82 -5.78 8.39
C LEU A 216 -22.59 -6.52 7.86
N TRP A 217 -21.55 -5.80 7.45
CA TRP A 217 -20.42 -6.34 6.70
C TRP A 217 -19.10 -6.38 7.46
N ALA A 218 -19.00 -5.66 8.57
CA ALA A 218 -17.77 -5.66 9.36
C ALA A 218 -17.57 -7.02 10.04
N GLU A 219 -16.34 -7.53 9.92
CA GLU A 219 -15.87 -8.78 10.53
C GLU A 219 -14.81 -8.48 11.60
N ASP A 220 -14.89 -9.18 12.73
CA ASP A 220 -13.89 -9.18 13.81
C ASP A 220 -12.62 -10.00 13.48
#